data_9f1bcce0b73bfbb874a470608e6aa884
#
_entry.id   9f1bcce0b73bfbb874a470608e6aa884
#
_cell.length_a   1.000
_cell.length_b   1.000
_cell.length_c   1.000
_cell.angle_alpha   90.00
_cell.angle_beta   90.00
_cell.angle_gamma   90.00
#
_symmetry.space_group_name_H-M   'P 1'
#
loop_
_entity.id
_entity.type
_entity.pdbx_description
1 polymer ?
#
loop_
_entity_poly.entity_id
_entity_poly.type
_entity_poly.pdbx_seq_one_letter_code
_entity_poly.pdbx_strand_id
1 'polypeptide(L)'
;MNYQIRKEDLQNDLLAETLQALFHCYNQLQLPLYVVGASARDIALRLLNVANTPRRTLDLDVAVALHDWKQYEELSQVLLQNHFTKAQEKQRFYYLGVDSKNKFEVDIVPFGTIAEKEQVAWPPEGSPVMSVRCFEDVMHYADDVQVEEDYTFRIAPLSGQFLIKLDTWQDRHLRTKKDATDMVFILQNIYVAYALSHDALPAEIDIDAEHFDVVVAGAEWIASDLKKILSDEHKAYYAQLLDSELSKNEDSPLLNDMLDVSDSRNYSLFRRAMARIAQILRQ
;
A
#
# COMPACT_ATOMS: atom_id res chain seq x y z
N MET A 1 1.73 -11.42 10.00
CA MET A 1 1.80 -11.30 11.49
C MET A 1 0.41 -11.05 12.04
N ASN A 2 0.19 -11.18 13.36
CA ASN A 2 -1.09 -10.83 13.99
C ASN A 2 -0.82 -9.73 15.01
N TYR A 3 -1.40 -8.57 14.78
CA TYR A 3 -1.25 -7.42 15.67
C TYR A 3 -2.51 -7.22 16.51
N GLN A 4 -2.34 -6.82 17.77
CA GLN A 4 -3.42 -6.39 18.65
C GLN A 4 -3.18 -4.95 19.04
N ILE A 5 -4.17 -4.08 18.79
CA ILE A 5 -4.08 -2.65 19.07
C ILE A 5 -5.33 -2.16 19.79
N ARG A 6 -5.21 -0.99 20.43
CA ARG A 6 -6.33 -0.26 21.00
C ARG A 6 -6.82 0.79 19.99
N LYS A 7 -8.05 1.25 20.14
CA LYS A 7 -8.60 2.33 19.29
C LYS A 7 -7.75 3.59 19.34
N GLU A 8 -7.21 3.92 20.52
CA GLU A 8 -6.33 5.10 20.69
C GLU A 8 -5.01 4.99 19.89
N ASP A 9 -4.53 3.78 19.60
CA ASP A 9 -3.32 3.58 18.80
C ASP A 9 -3.53 3.99 17.32
N LEU A 10 -4.78 4.11 16.85
CA LEU A 10 -5.11 4.67 15.53
C LEU A 10 -4.94 6.19 15.47
N GLN A 11 -4.89 6.89 16.64
CA GLN A 11 -4.67 8.34 16.79
C GLN A 11 -5.67 9.22 16.01
N ASN A 12 -6.80 8.67 15.60
CA ASN A 12 -7.86 9.36 14.88
C ASN A 12 -9.18 8.64 15.13
N ASP A 13 -10.04 9.24 15.95
CA ASP A 13 -11.32 8.65 16.32
C ASP A 13 -12.23 8.40 15.10
N LEU A 14 -12.24 9.33 14.16
CA LEU A 14 -13.06 9.20 12.95
C LEU A 14 -12.53 8.07 12.03
N LEU A 15 -11.21 7.85 11.98
CA LEU A 15 -10.63 6.68 11.30
C LEU A 15 -11.04 5.38 11.99
N ALA A 16 -11.00 5.34 13.33
CA ALA A 16 -11.40 4.16 14.09
C ALA A 16 -12.89 3.83 13.88
N GLU A 17 -13.77 4.84 13.93
CA GLU A 17 -15.20 4.69 13.62
C GLU A 17 -15.42 4.22 12.16
N THR A 18 -14.68 4.79 11.21
CA THR A 18 -14.78 4.42 9.78
C THR A 18 -14.37 2.97 9.56
N LEU A 19 -13.26 2.52 10.15
CA LEU A 19 -12.79 1.15 10.06
C LEU A 19 -13.78 0.17 10.68
N GLN A 20 -14.37 0.51 11.83
CA GLN A 20 -15.40 -0.31 12.47
C GLN A 20 -16.65 -0.43 11.61
N ALA A 21 -17.12 0.69 11.02
CA ALA A 21 -18.27 0.70 10.13
C ALA A 21 -18.01 -0.13 8.85
N LEU A 22 -16.81 0.01 8.25
CA LEU A 22 -16.40 -0.80 7.11
C LEU A 22 -16.35 -2.29 7.46
N PHE A 23 -15.76 -2.64 8.61
CA PHE A 23 -15.73 -4.03 9.06
C PHE A 23 -17.14 -4.63 9.14
N HIS A 24 -18.10 -3.92 9.70
CA HIS A 24 -19.49 -4.39 9.77
C HIS A 24 -20.09 -4.59 8.38
N CYS A 25 -19.88 -3.66 7.44
CA CYS A 25 -20.36 -3.78 6.07
C CYS A 25 -19.75 -4.97 5.34
N TYR A 26 -18.43 -5.13 5.44
CA TYR A 26 -17.69 -6.21 4.79
C TYR A 26 -18.05 -7.58 5.37
N ASN A 27 -18.20 -7.65 6.70
CA ASN A 27 -18.57 -8.88 7.39
C ASN A 27 -19.99 -9.37 7.02
N GLN A 28 -20.93 -8.47 6.76
CA GLN A 28 -22.28 -8.83 6.27
C GLN A 28 -22.21 -9.60 4.94
N LEU A 29 -21.23 -9.31 4.11
CA LEU A 29 -21.00 -9.94 2.82
C LEU A 29 -19.93 -11.03 2.85
N GLN A 30 -19.39 -11.33 4.04
CA GLN A 30 -18.29 -12.29 4.24
C GLN A 30 -17.03 -11.92 3.43
N LEU A 31 -16.78 -10.63 3.26
CA LEU A 31 -15.61 -10.09 2.55
C LEU A 31 -14.51 -9.70 3.56
N PRO A 32 -13.24 -10.00 3.29
CA PRO A 32 -12.15 -9.48 4.09
C PRO A 32 -11.94 -7.99 3.82
N LEU A 33 -11.71 -7.21 4.87
CA LEU A 33 -11.39 -5.79 4.78
C LEU A 33 -9.87 -5.62 4.70
N TYR A 34 -9.35 -5.19 3.55
CA TYR A 34 -7.94 -4.87 3.37
C TYR A 34 -7.72 -3.36 3.38
N VAL A 35 -6.86 -2.88 4.27
CA VAL A 35 -6.43 -1.48 4.31
C VAL A 35 -5.12 -1.36 3.54
N VAL A 36 -5.05 -0.38 2.65
CA VAL A 36 -3.90 -0.08 1.80
C VAL A 36 -3.54 1.40 1.87
N GLY A 37 -2.60 1.85 1.07
CA GLY A 37 -2.26 3.26 0.95
C GLY A 37 -1.58 3.85 2.19
N ALA A 38 -1.69 5.17 2.35
CA ALA A 38 -0.97 5.91 3.38
C ALA A 38 -1.43 5.55 4.80
N SER A 39 -2.73 5.28 5.00
CA SER A 39 -3.26 4.87 6.30
C SER A 39 -2.69 3.51 6.73
N ALA A 40 -2.60 2.53 5.83
CA ALA A 40 -1.99 1.22 6.13
C ALA A 40 -0.50 1.36 6.48
N ARG A 41 0.24 2.18 5.71
CA ARG A 41 1.66 2.46 5.98
C ARG A 41 1.86 3.05 7.39
N ASP A 42 1.06 4.04 7.73
CA ASP A 42 1.15 4.74 9.00
C ASP A 42 0.79 3.82 10.18
N ILE A 43 -0.23 2.97 10.02
CA ILE A 43 -0.58 1.94 11.00
C ILE A 43 0.58 0.95 11.13
N ALA A 44 1.07 0.38 10.02
CA ALA A 44 2.16 -0.60 10.04
C ALA A 44 3.41 -0.07 10.75
N LEU A 45 3.86 1.14 10.46
CA LEU A 45 5.03 1.74 11.09
C LEU A 45 4.83 2.00 12.58
N ARG A 46 3.62 2.38 13.03
CA ARG A 46 3.31 2.50 14.47
C ARG A 46 3.36 1.17 15.17
N LEU A 47 2.80 0.12 14.56
CA LEU A 47 2.87 -1.25 15.09
C LEU A 47 4.31 -1.74 15.28
N LEU A 48 5.22 -1.23 14.45
CA LEU A 48 6.65 -1.50 14.50
C LEU A 48 7.44 -0.49 15.35
N ASN A 49 6.76 0.36 16.14
CA ASN A 49 7.35 1.39 17.01
C ASN A 49 8.21 2.44 16.28
N VAL A 50 7.95 2.70 15.00
CA VAL A 50 8.57 3.79 14.25
C VAL A 50 7.70 5.05 14.39
N ALA A 51 8.16 6.01 15.18
CA ALA A 51 7.36 7.10 15.75
C ALA A 51 7.01 8.26 14.81
N ASN A 52 7.53 8.35 13.59
CA ASN A 52 7.38 9.54 12.75
C ASN A 52 6.61 9.27 11.45
N THR A 53 5.29 9.46 11.49
CA THR A 53 4.52 9.61 10.25
C THR A 53 4.51 11.09 9.87
N PRO A 54 5.04 11.51 8.73
CA PRO A 54 5.26 12.93 8.40
C PRO A 54 3.97 13.68 8.07
N ARG A 55 2.85 12.99 7.89
CA ARG A 55 1.59 13.58 7.42
C ARG A 55 0.39 12.89 8.05
N ARG A 56 -0.54 13.68 8.60
CA ARG A 56 -1.85 13.16 9.01
C ARG A 56 -2.63 12.76 7.76
N THR A 57 -2.92 11.49 7.61
CA THR A 57 -3.75 10.96 6.53
C THR A 57 -5.21 11.31 6.79
N LEU A 58 -5.89 11.88 5.80
CA LEU A 58 -7.28 12.33 5.89
C LEU A 58 -8.22 11.45 5.05
N ASP A 59 -7.66 10.46 4.40
CA ASP A 59 -8.33 9.49 3.51
C ASP A 59 -7.94 8.06 3.90
N LEU A 60 -8.81 7.12 3.60
CA LEU A 60 -8.61 5.70 3.81
C LEU A 60 -8.76 4.99 2.47
N ASP A 61 -7.67 4.38 2.03
CA ASP A 61 -7.70 3.47 0.88
C ASP A 61 -7.96 2.04 1.38
N VAL A 62 -8.97 1.38 0.82
CA VAL A 62 -9.25 -0.04 1.09
C VAL A 62 -9.33 -0.82 -0.22
N ALA A 63 -8.93 -2.08 -0.15
CA ALA A 63 -9.06 -3.02 -1.25
C ALA A 63 -10.09 -4.10 -0.92
N VAL A 64 -10.74 -4.65 -1.95
CA VAL A 64 -11.72 -5.71 -1.80
C VAL A 64 -11.63 -6.73 -2.95
N ALA A 65 -11.51 -8.01 -2.57
CA ALA A 65 -11.50 -9.11 -3.55
C ALA A 65 -12.92 -9.44 -4.00
N LEU A 66 -13.22 -9.24 -5.28
CA LEU A 66 -14.54 -9.43 -5.86
C LEU A 66 -14.48 -10.27 -7.15
N HIS A 67 -15.61 -10.90 -7.46
CA HIS A 67 -15.74 -11.68 -8.69
C HIS A 67 -16.26 -10.88 -9.87
N ASP A 68 -17.13 -9.91 -9.61
CA ASP A 68 -17.80 -9.12 -10.64
C ASP A 68 -18.33 -7.77 -10.11
N TRP A 69 -18.82 -6.93 -11.02
CA TRP A 69 -19.40 -5.63 -10.70
C TRP A 69 -20.72 -5.70 -9.92
N LYS A 70 -21.42 -6.85 -9.95
CA LYS A 70 -22.64 -7.05 -9.17
C LYS A 70 -22.29 -7.12 -7.68
N GLN A 71 -21.23 -7.83 -7.30
CA GLN A 71 -20.76 -7.84 -5.91
C GLN A 71 -20.30 -6.44 -5.44
N TYR A 72 -19.65 -5.66 -6.34
CA TYR A 72 -19.29 -4.28 -6.01
C TYR A 72 -20.54 -3.42 -5.74
N GLU A 73 -21.61 -3.59 -6.53
CA GLU A 73 -22.86 -2.89 -6.31
C GLU A 73 -23.55 -3.35 -5.01
N GLU A 74 -23.54 -4.65 -4.69
CA GLU A 74 -24.04 -5.17 -3.42
C GLU A 74 -23.31 -4.55 -2.22
N LEU A 75 -21.98 -4.48 -2.27
CA LEU A 75 -21.17 -3.79 -1.25
C LEU A 75 -21.55 -2.30 -1.18
N SER A 76 -21.69 -1.63 -2.31
CA SER A 76 -22.10 -0.22 -2.36
C SER A 76 -23.43 0.01 -1.67
N GLN A 77 -24.44 -0.86 -1.89
CA GLN A 77 -25.74 -0.77 -1.24
C GLN A 77 -25.65 -0.97 0.28
N VAL A 78 -24.87 -1.93 0.75
CA VAL A 78 -24.64 -2.14 2.19
C VAL A 78 -23.97 -0.91 2.81
N LEU A 79 -22.98 -0.32 2.16
CA LEU A 79 -22.32 0.92 2.63
C LEU A 79 -23.32 2.07 2.75
N LEU A 80 -24.16 2.30 1.73
CA LEU A 80 -25.17 3.38 1.73
C LEU A 80 -26.21 3.21 2.85
N GLN A 81 -26.48 1.99 3.31
CA GLN A 81 -27.35 1.70 4.44
C GLN A 81 -26.67 1.90 5.81
N ASN A 82 -25.32 2.05 5.84
CA ASN A 82 -24.51 2.10 7.05
C ASN A 82 -23.67 3.41 7.15
N HIS A 83 -24.32 4.55 7.03
CA HIS A 83 -23.73 5.88 7.19
C HIS A 83 -22.66 6.28 6.16
N PHE A 84 -22.59 5.61 5.01
CA PHE A 84 -21.76 6.06 3.91
C PHE A 84 -22.59 6.78 2.85
N THR A 85 -21.96 7.73 2.14
CA THR A 85 -22.52 8.38 0.95
C THR A 85 -21.56 8.25 -0.21
N LYS A 86 -22.05 8.08 -1.44
CA LYS A 86 -21.22 7.96 -2.63
C LYS A 86 -20.77 9.34 -3.11
N ALA A 87 -19.50 9.45 -3.53
CA ALA A 87 -18.94 10.63 -4.16
C ALA A 87 -19.21 10.65 -5.68
N GLN A 88 -18.69 11.65 -6.39
CA GLN A 88 -18.70 11.69 -7.86
C GLN A 88 -17.70 10.68 -8.44
N GLU A 89 -16.57 10.51 -7.80
CA GLU A 89 -15.56 9.51 -8.14
C GLU A 89 -16.10 8.10 -7.89
N LYS A 90 -15.95 7.22 -8.87
CA LYS A 90 -16.55 5.89 -8.88
C LYS A 90 -16.14 5.00 -7.71
N GLN A 91 -14.89 5.10 -7.27
CA GLN A 91 -14.33 4.33 -6.15
C GLN A 91 -14.60 4.95 -4.78
N ARG A 92 -15.04 6.23 -4.72
CA ARG A 92 -15.03 7.04 -3.49
C ARG A 92 -16.35 7.05 -2.76
N PHE A 93 -16.26 6.88 -1.45
CA PHE A 93 -17.34 7.06 -0.50
C PHE A 93 -16.93 8.04 0.59
N TYR A 94 -17.90 8.61 1.28
CA TYR A 94 -17.70 9.38 2.51
C TYR A 94 -18.43 8.68 3.65
N TYR A 95 -17.70 8.32 4.69
CA TYR A 95 -18.32 7.94 5.97
C TYR A 95 -18.76 9.20 6.70
N LEU A 96 -20.03 9.23 7.11
CA LEU A 96 -20.60 10.28 7.93
C LEU A 96 -20.53 9.82 9.38
N GLY A 97 -19.64 10.42 10.18
CA GLY A 97 -19.52 10.10 11.60
C GLY A 97 -20.88 10.14 12.32
N VAL A 98 -20.94 9.55 13.49
CA VAL A 98 -22.18 9.39 14.26
C VAL A 98 -22.96 10.71 14.44
N ASP A 99 -22.24 11.84 14.56
CA ASP A 99 -22.81 13.17 14.65
C ASP A 99 -23.14 13.83 13.30
N SER A 100 -22.83 13.19 12.18
CA SER A 100 -23.00 13.66 10.79
C SER A 100 -22.34 15.03 10.48
N LYS A 101 -21.51 15.56 11.37
CA LYS A 101 -20.80 16.84 11.18
C LYS A 101 -19.49 16.70 10.46
N ASN A 102 -18.83 15.57 10.67
CA ASN A 102 -17.55 15.23 10.07
C ASN A 102 -17.76 14.11 9.05
N LYS A 103 -17.00 14.18 7.97
CA LYS A 103 -16.96 13.10 6.97
C LYS A 103 -15.54 12.64 6.75
N PHE A 104 -15.38 11.34 6.54
CA PHE A 104 -14.11 10.72 6.25
C PHE A 104 -14.13 10.12 4.85
N GLU A 105 -13.10 10.41 4.06
CA GLU A 105 -12.99 9.93 2.69
C GLU A 105 -12.51 8.49 2.67
N VAL A 106 -13.18 7.64 1.89
CA VAL A 106 -12.83 6.23 1.71
C VAL A 106 -12.81 5.90 0.22
N ASP A 107 -11.66 5.50 -0.30
CA ASP A 107 -11.52 4.97 -1.65
C ASP A 107 -11.50 3.45 -1.62
N ILE A 108 -12.40 2.80 -2.38
CA ILE A 108 -12.54 1.35 -2.42
C ILE A 108 -12.10 0.84 -3.79
N VAL A 109 -11.00 0.10 -3.82
CA VAL A 109 -10.42 -0.48 -5.03
C VAL A 109 -10.76 -1.97 -5.10
N PRO A 110 -11.63 -2.41 -6.02
CA PRO A 110 -11.88 -3.82 -6.21
C PRO A 110 -10.72 -4.49 -6.95
N PHE A 111 -10.43 -5.75 -6.61
CA PHE A 111 -9.47 -6.61 -7.28
C PHE A 111 -9.98 -8.07 -7.34
N GLY A 112 -9.20 -8.99 -7.85
CA GLY A 112 -9.59 -10.39 -8.02
C GLY A 112 -10.17 -10.65 -9.41
N THR A 113 -11.08 -11.60 -9.54
CA THR A 113 -11.60 -12.02 -10.87
C THR A 113 -12.49 -10.97 -11.55
N ILE A 114 -12.85 -9.88 -10.87
CA ILE A 114 -13.47 -8.70 -11.47
C ILE A 114 -12.51 -7.94 -12.41
N ALA A 115 -11.20 -8.09 -12.22
CA ALA A 115 -10.20 -7.42 -13.02
C ALA A 115 -10.00 -8.15 -14.37
N GLU A 116 -9.89 -7.37 -15.45
CA GLU A 116 -9.50 -7.86 -16.76
C GLU A 116 -8.07 -7.41 -17.07
N LYS A 117 -7.18 -8.37 -17.38
CA LYS A 117 -5.76 -8.09 -17.65
C LYS A 117 -5.11 -7.24 -16.54
N GLU A 118 -5.41 -7.60 -15.28
CA GLU A 118 -4.89 -6.94 -14.07
C GLU A 118 -5.29 -5.47 -13.93
N GLN A 119 -6.38 -5.07 -14.57
CA GLN A 119 -6.94 -3.73 -14.48
C GLN A 119 -8.43 -3.79 -14.15
N VAL A 120 -8.90 -2.81 -13.39
CA VAL A 120 -10.32 -2.59 -13.17
C VAL A 120 -10.75 -1.33 -13.90
N ALA A 121 -11.84 -1.44 -14.68
CA ALA A 121 -12.40 -0.35 -15.47
C ALA A 121 -13.86 -0.13 -15.06
N TRP A 122 -14.17 1.01 -14.48
CA TRP A 122 -15.49 1.29 -13.90
C TRP A 122 -16.60 1.41 -14.96
N PRO A 123 -17.70 0.63 -14.83
CA PRO A 123 -18.84 0.73 -15.72
C PRO A 123 -19.63 2.03 -15.52
N PRO A 124 -20.46 2.45 -16.50
CA PRO A 124 -20.60 1.83 -17.82
C PRO A 124 -19.54 2.30 -18.82
N GLU A 125 -18.80 3.39 -18.55
CA GLU A 125 -17.90 4.05 -19.51
C GLU A 125 -16.53 3.37 -19.59
N GLY A 126 -16.24 2.40 -18.70
CA GLY A 126 -14.91 1.80 -18.58
C GLY A 126 -13.85 2.76 -18.01
N SER A 127 -14.26 3.76 -17.24
CA SER A 127 -13.37 4.80 -16.70
C SER A 127 -13.80 5.20 -15.28
N PRO A 128 -12.85 5.47 -14.36
CA PRO A 128 -11.40 5.35 -14.55
C PRO A 128 -10.95 3.90 -14.74
N VAL A 129 -9.72 3.72 -15.26
CA VAL A 129 -9.02 2.44 -15.28
C VAL A 129 -7.92 2.50 -14.23
N MET A 130 -7.79 1.45 -13.43
CA MET A 130 -6.75 1.33 -12.39
C MET A 130 -6.04 -0.02 -12.51
N SER A 131 -4.71 -0.02 -12.43
CA SER A 131 -3.94 -1.25 -12.28
C SER A 131 -4.17 -1.85 -10.90
N VAL A 132 -4.37 -3.17 -10.86
CA VAL A 132 -4.45 -3.97 -9.64
C VAL A 132 -3.53 -5.19 -9.72
N ARG A 133 -2.48 -5.10 -10.55
CA ARG A 133 -1.58 -6.19 -10.92
C ARG A 133 -1.04 -6.97 -9.73
N CYS A 134 -0.53 -6.32 -8.73
CA CYS A 134 0.09 -6.99 -7.58
C CYS A 134 -0.87 -7.26 -6.42
N PHE A 135 -2.16 -6.92 -6.54
CA PHE A 135 -3.05 -6.93 -5.38
C PHE A 135 -3.30 -8.34 -4.84
N GLU A 136 -3.53 -9.34 -5.70
CA GLU A 136 -3.72 -10.72 -5.22
C GLU A 136 -2.49 -11.24 -4.48
N ASP A 137 -1.31 -11.08 -5.09
CA ASP A 137 -0.04 -11.49 -4.47
C ASP A 137 0.15 -10.81 -3.11
N VAL A 138 0.01 -9.48 -3.06
CA VAL A 138 0.23 -8.71 -1.83
C VAL A 138 -0.79 -9.01 -0.75
N MET A 139 -2.09 -9.10 -1.11
CA MET A 139 -3.16 -9.30 -0.13
C MET A 139 -3.18 -10.72 0.44
N HIS A 140 -2.63 -11.69 -0.29
CA HIS A 140 -2.42 -13.04 0.25
C HIS A 140 -1.50 -13.03 1.48
N TYR A 141 -0.54 -12.12 1.54
CA TYR A 141 0.41 -11.94 2.64
C TYR A 141 0.05 -10.79 3.60
N ALA A 142 -1.17 -10.25 3.50
CA ALA A 142 -1.61 -9.18 4.38
C ALA A 142 -1.65 -9.63 5.84
N ASP A 143 -1.20 -8.74 6.73
CA ASP A 143 -1.16 -8.96 8.17
C ASP A 143 -2.53 -8.68 8.80
N ASP A 144 -2.94 -9.50 9.77
CA ASP A 144 -4.18 -9.29 10.52
C ASP A 144 -3.95 -8.26 11.65
N VAL A 145 -4.87 -7.31 11.76
CA VAL A 145 -4.90 -6.31 12.82
C VAL A 145 -6.22 -6.43 13.57
N GLN A 146 -6.14 -6.82 14.84
CA GLN A 146 -7.27 -6.86 15.76
C GLN A 146 -7.31 -5.56 16.57
N VAL A 147 -8.43 -4.84 16.49
CA VAL A 147 -8.65 -3.63 17.31
C VAL A 147 -9.51 -4.01 18.51
N GLU A 148 -8.88 -4.06 19.69
CA GLU A 148 -9.51 -4.55 20.92
C GLU A 148 -10.17 -5.93 20.70
N GLU A 149 -11.41 -6.13 21.14
CA GLU A 149 -12.23 -7.31 20.84
C GLU A 149 -13.34 -6.99 19.80
N ASP A 150 -13.32 -5.77 19.22
CA ASP A 150 -14.45 -5.23 18.47
C ASP A 150 -14.43 -5.60 16.99
N TYR A 151 -13.29 -5.43 16.31
CA TYR A 151 -13.21 -5.66 14.87
C TYR A 151 -11.80 -5.97 14.40
N THR A 152 -11.71 -6.56 13.20
CA THR A 152 -10.46 -6.90 12.53
C THR A 152 -10.41 -6.29 11.14
N PHE A 153 -9.19 -6.00 10.69
CA PHE A 153 -8.90 -5.71 9.30
C PHE A 153 -7.52 -6.24 8.95
N ARG A 154 -7.20 -6.27 7.67
CA ARG A 154 -5.91 -6.72 7.18
C ARG A 154 -5.15 -5.55 6.58
N ILE A 155 -3.83 -5.49 6.78
CA ILE A 155 -2.96 -4.50 6.17
C ILE A 155 -1.95 -5.15 5.23
N ALA A 156 -1.75 -4.55 4.07
CA ALA A 156 -0.65 -4.94 3.20
C ALA A 156 0.69 -4.74 3.92
N PRO A 157 1.64 -5.68 3.85
CA PRO A 157 2.97 -5.50 4.42
C PRO A 157 3.68 -4.31 3.75
N LEU A 158 4.62 -3.65 4.45
CA LEU A 158 5.30 -2.46 3.92
C LEU A 158 5.95 -2.70 2.55
N SER A 159 6.53 -3.88 2.33
CA SER A 159 7.09 -4.27 1.04
C SER A 159 6.03 -4.35 -0.06
N GLY A 160 4.85 -4.86 0.25
CA GLY A 160 3.71 -4.89 -0.66
C GLY A 160 3.16 -3.49 -0.94
N GLN A 161 3.10 -2.63 0.09
CA GLN A 161 2.68 -1.24 -0.09
C GLN A 161 3.66 -0.46 -0.99
N PHE A 162 4.96 -0.68 -0.85
CA PHE A 162 5.96 -0.12 -1.77
C PHE A 162 5.66 -0.53 -3.22
N LEU A 163 5.34 -1.81 -3.44
CA LEU A 163 5.06 -2.33 -4.77
C LEU A 163 3.77 -1.74 -5.36
N ILE A 164 2.69 -1.65 -4.58
CA ILE A 164 1.43 -0.99 -4.98
C ILE A 164 1.70 0.46 -5.40
N LYS A 165 2.57 1.17 -4.67
CA LYS A 165 2.95 2.55 -5.00
C LYS A 165 3.78 2.62 -6.28
N LEU A 166 4.68 1.67 -6.51
CA LEU A 166 5.45 1.58 -7.75
C LEU A 166 4.53 1.32 -8.97
N ASP A 167 3.57 0.42 -8.82
CA ASP A 167 2.60 0.13 -9.88
C ASP A 167 1.70 1.35 -10.18
N THR A 168 1.15 1.98 -9.14
CA THR A 168 0.32 3.17 -9.26
C THR A 168 1.11 4.38 -9.80
N TRP A 169 2.40 4.50 -9.48
CA TRP A 169 3.27 5.54 -10.00
C TRP A 169 3.32 5.52 -11.53
N GLN A 170 3.37 4.35 -12.16
CA GLN A 170 3.37 4.24 -13.63
C GLN A 170 2.17 4.94 -14.27
N ASP A 171 1.01 4.85 -13.63
CA ASP A 171 -0.25 5.38 -14.18
C ASP A 171 -0.39 6.90 -13.99
N ARG A 172 0.22 7.48 -12.95
CA ARG A 172 -0.11 8.86 -12.56
C ARG A 172 1.05 9.77 -12.19
N HIS A 173 2.32 9.34 -12.36
CA HIS A 173 3.50 10.16 -11.98
C HIS A 173 3.53 11.53 -12.66
N LEU A 174 2.98 11.67 -13.89
CA LEU A 174 2.87 12.94 -14.58
C LEU A 174 1.88 13.93 -13.91
N ARG A 175 1.01 13.44 -13.03
CA ARG A 175 -0.02 14.25 -12.34
C ARG A 175 0.30 14.51 -10.89
N THR A 176 1.03 13.60 -10.24
CA THR A 176 1.31 13.67 -8.81
C THR A 176 2.57 12.90 -8.45
N LYS A 177 3.31 13.39 -7.45
CA LYS A 177 4.48 12.72 -6.87
C LYS A 177 4.18 11.99 -5.56
N LYS A 178 2.90 11.86 -5.18
CA LYS A 178 2.50 11.21 -3.91
C LYS A 178 3.05 9.78 -3.79
N ASP A 179 3.03 9.02 -4.89
CA ASP A 179 3.50 7.63 -4.87
C ASP A 179 5.03 7.55 -4.67
N ALA A 180 5.79 8.45 -5.31
CA ALA A 180 7.23 8.57 -5.08
C ALA A 180 7.52 8.96 -3.61
N THR A 181 6.74 9.89 -3.04
CA THR A 181 6.85 10.28 -1.62
C THR A 181 6.65 9.07 -0.71
N ASP A 182 5.62 8.27 -0.96
CA ASP A 182 5.32 7.08 -0.15
C ASP A 182 6.41 6.01 -0.30
N MET A 183 6.91 5.77 -1.53
CA MET A 183 8.01 4.84 -1.79
C MET A 183 9.30 5.26 -1.06
N VAL A 184 9.69 6.52 -1.17
CA VAL A 184 10.88 7.05 -0.47
C VAL A 184 10.73 6.91 1.04
N PHE A 185 9.56 7.23 1.57
CA PHE A 185 9.29 7.11 2.99
C PHE A 185 9.39 5.67 3.48
N ILE A 186 8.83 4.70 2.75
CA ILE A 186 8.96 3.27 3.09
C ILE A 186 10.43 2.84 3.05
N LEU A 187 11.18 3.16 1.98
CA LEU A 187 12.59 2.82 1.85
C LEU A 187 13.45 3.32 3.02
N GLN A 188 13.19 4.54 3.49
CA GLN A 188 13.95 5.17 4.57
C GLN A 188 13.66 4.57 5.95
N ASN A 189 12.50 3.93 6.13
CA ASN A 189 12.04 3.50 7.45
C ASN A 189 11.97 1.97 7.63
N ILE A 190 11.79 1.20 6.56
CA ILE A 190 11.50 -0.24 6.65
C ILE A 190 12.63 -1.04 7.30
N TYR A 191 13.89 -0.72 6.99
CA TYR A 191 15.03 -1.41 7.60
C TYR A 191 15.01 -1.28 9.13
N VAL A 192 14.86 -0.06 9.64
CA VAL A 192 14.85 0.18 11.10
C VAL A 192 13.61 -0.45 11.73
N ALA A 193 12.45 -0.30 11.09
CA ALA A 193 11.20 -0.88 11.57
C ALA A 193 11.29 -2.41 11.72
N TYR A 194 11.81 -3.07 10.70
CA TYR A 194 11.86 -4.53 10.67
C TYR A 194 13.04 -5.11 11.46
N ALA A 195 14.20 -4.46 11.46
CA ALA A 195 15.35 -4.90 12.25
C ALA A 195 15.08 -4.90 13.78
N LEU A 196 14.16 -4.03 14.24
CA LEU A 196 13.75 -3.99 15.65
C LEU A 196 12.65 -5.02 16.00
N SER A 197 11.96 -5.57 15.01
CA SER A 197 10.77 -6.42 15.21
C SER A 197 10.95 -7.86 14.71
N HIS A 198 12.02 -8.15 13.98
CA HIS A 198 12.31 -9.49 13.46
C HIS A 198 13.58 -10.07 14.11
N ASP A 199 13.58 -11.37 14.30
CA ASP A 199 14.71 -12.08 14.95
C ASP A 199 15.96 -12.19 14.06
N ALA A 200 15.81 -12.04 12.74
CA ALA A 200 16.91 -12.17 11.79
C ALA A 200 16.74 -11.23 10.59
N LEU A 201 17.85 -10.77 10.07
CA LEU A 201 17.91 -10.01 8.83
C LEU A 201 17.81 -10.93 7.61
N PRO A 202 17.21 -10.47 6.49
CA PRO A 202 17.36 -11.15 5.19
C PRO A 202 18.81 -11.40 4.82
N ALA A 203 19.07 -12.53 4.16
CA ALA A 203 20.43 -12.90 3.74
C ALA A 203 21.07 -11.92 2.73
N GLU A 204 20.26 -11.14 2.07
CA GLU A 204 20.65 -10.11 1.12
C GLU A 204 21.28 -8.87 1.78
N ILE A 205 21.10 -8.69 3.09
CA ILE A 205 21.56 -7.52 3.87
C ILE A 205 22.89 -7.85 4.55
N ASP A 206 23.94 -7.16 4.17
CA ASP A 206 25.27 -7.23 4.81
C ASP A 206 25.51 -5.92 5.58
N ILE A 207 25.38 -5.99 6.91
CA ILE A 207 25.58 -4.83 7.80
C ILE A 207 27.04 -4.44 7.97
N ASP A 208 27.97 -5.34 7.66
CA ASP A 208 29.42 -5.12 7.75
C ASP A 208 30.02 -4.61 6.42
N ALA A 209 29.19 -4.43 5.38
CA ALA A 209 29.64 -3.90 4.10
C ALA A 209 30.21 -2.49 4.24
N GLU A 210 31.37 -2.22 3.61
CA GLU A 210 32.06 -0.91 3.65
C GLU A 210 31.14 0.28 3.28
N HIS A 211 30.14 0.02 2.43
CA HIS A 211 29.19 1.05 1.95
C HIS A 211 27.76 0.74 2.39
N PHE A 212 27.58 0.19 3.61
CA PHE A 212 26.26 0.00 4.18
C PHE A 212 25.49 1.31 4.21
N ASP A 213 24.22 1.24 3.80
CA ASP A 213 23.30 2.38 3.82
C ASP A 213 21.89 1.87 4.15
N VAL A 214 21.22 2.53 5.09
CA VAL A 214 19.90 2.15 5.60
C VAL A 214 18.82 2.10 4.50
N VAL A 215 18.90 2.99 3.51
CA VAL A 215 17.94 3.03 2.39
C VAL A 215 18.16 1.85 1.44
N VAL A 216 19.42 1.48 1.20
CA VAL A 216 19.76 0.30 0.38
C VAL A 216 19.37 -0.98 1.10
N ALA A 217 19.66 -1.08 2.40
CA ALA A 217 19.24 -2.21 3.23
C ALA A 217 17.69 -2.32 3.28
N GLY A 218 16.99 -1.19 3.31
CA GLY A 218 15.53 -1.14 3.16
C GLY A 218 15.05 -1.69 1.81
N ALA A 219 15.72 -1.34 0.73
CA ALA A 219 15.45 -1.88 -0.60
C ALA A 219 15.71 -3.39 -0.69
N GLU A 220 16.79 -3.88 -0.07
CA GLU A 220 17.11 -5.30 0.02
C GLU A 220 16.06 -6.07 0.81
N TRP A 221 15.56 -5.49 1.93
CA TRP A 221 14.47 -6.08 2.69
C TRP A 221 13.19 -6.17 1.85
N ILE A 222 12.79 -5.05 1.23
CA ILE A 222 11.64 -5.02 0.32
C ILE A 222 11.77 -6.13 -0.73
N ALA A 223 12.92 -6.24 -1.38
CA ALA A 223 13.14 -7.23 -2.42
C ALA A 223 13.09 -8.67 -1.91
N SER A 224 13.65 -8.94 -0.73
CA SER A 224 13.60 -10.27 -0.08
C SER A 224 12.17 -10.70 0.23
N ASP A 225 11.33 -9.77 0.69
CA ASP A 225 9.91 -10.05 0.93
C ASP A 225 9.15 -10.24 -0.39
N LEU A 226 9.34 -9.34 -1.36
CA LEU A 226 8.69 -9.42 -2.67
C LEU A 226 9.05 -10.71 -3.42
N LYS A 227 10.25 -11.22 -3.24
CA LYS A 227 10.66 -12.52 -3.80
C LYS A 227 9.81 -13.69 -3.27
N LYS A 228 9.29 -13.59 -2.04
CA LYS A 228 8.38 -14.58 -1.44
C LYS A 228 6.93 -14.33 -1.79
N ILE A 229 6.54 -13.06 -1.93
CA ILE A 229 5.17 -12.60 -2.15
C ILE A 229 4.75 -12.81 -3.61
N LEU A 230 5.62 -12.46 -4.56
CA LEU A 230 5.26 -12.37 -5.96
C LEU A 230 5.35 -13.70 -6.72
N SER A 231 4.45 -13.89 -7.66
CA SER A 231 4.59 -14.88 -8.72
C SER A 231 5.84 -14.65 -9.57
N ASP A 232 6.34 -15.66 -10.26
CA ASP A 232 7.52 -15.52 -11.12
C ASP A 232 7.27 -14.53 -12.28
N GLU A 233 6.05 -14.46 -12.79
CA GLU A 233 5.64 -13.49 -13.81
C GLU A 233 5.75 -12.06 -13.28
N HIS A 234 5.23 -11.79 -12.09
CA HIS A 234 5.30 -10.46 -11.48
C HIS A 234 6.72 -10.07 -11.07
N LYS A 235 7.53 -11.01 -10.56
CA LYS A 235 8.96 -10.76 -10.30
C LYS A 235 9.67 -10.30 -11.57
N ALA A 236 9.47 -11.02 -12.68
CA ALA A 236 10.08 -10.69 -13.96
C ALA A 236 9.61 -9.30 -14.47
N TYR A 237 8.30 -9.03 -14.36
CA TYR A 237 7.73 -7.75 -14.76
C TYR A 237 8.34 -6.58 -13.99
N TYR A 238 8.36 -6.63 -12.65
CA TYR A 238 8.88 -5.53 -11.85
C TYR A 238 10.40 -5.38 -11.94
N ALA A 239 11.14 -6.48 -12.09
CA ALA A 239 12.57 -6.41 -12.38
C ALA A 239 12.82 -5.70 -13.71
N GLN A 240 12.07 -6.03 -14.77
CA GLN A 240 12.20 -5.38 -16.08
C GLN A 240 11.79 -3.90 -16.04
N LEU A 241 10.74 -3.57 -15.31
CA LEU A 241 10.32 -2.17 -15.09
C LEU A 241 11.44 -1.34 -14.49
N LEU A 242 12.04 -1.83 -13.40
CA LEU A 242 13.13 -1.15 -12.72
C LEU A 242 14.37 -1.06 -13.60
N ASP A 243 14.72 -2.11 -14.35
CA ASP A 243 15.83 -2.08 -15.31
C ASP A 243 15.61 -1.04 -16.41
N SER A 244 14.38 -0.92 -16.91
CA SER A 244 14.02 0.10 -17.89
C SER A 244 14.22 1.51 -17.33
N GLU A 245 13.79 1.75 -16.09
CA GLU A 245 14.01 3.05 -15.42
C GLU A 245 15.52 3.32 -15.18
N LEU A 246 16.26 2.32 -14.72
CA LEU A 246 17.71 2.43 -14.48
C LEU A 246 18.52 2.69 -15.75
N SER A 247 18.09 2.15 -16.89
CA SER A 247 18.74 2.33 -18.19
C SER A 247 18.66 3.77 -18.72
N LYS A 248 17.66 4.54 -18.26
CA LYS A 248 17.48 5.95 -18.62
C LYS A 248 18.51 6.88 -17.93
N ASN A 249 19.26 6.36 -16.97
CA ASN A 249 20.22 7.12 -16.16
C ASN A 249 19.57 8.39 -15.56
N GLU A 250 20.18 9.56 -15.74
CA GLU A 250 19.69 10.83 -15.18
C GLU A 250 18.33 11.28 -15.75
N ASP A 251 17.89 10.69 -16.86
CA ASP A 251 16.56 10.93 -17.46
C ASP A 251 15.46 10.01 -16.92
N SER A 252 15.74 9.17 -15.89
CA SER A 252 14.72 8.31 -15.29
C SER A 252 13.65 9.12 -14.55
N PRO A 253 12.37 9.10 -14.98
CA PRO A 253 11.32 9.78 -14.27
C PRO A 253 11.14 9.25 -12.83
N LEU A 254 11.28 7.93 -12.61
CA LEU A 254 11.18 7.33 -11.29
C LEU A 254 12.22 7.86 -10.32
N LEU A 255 13.49 7.82 -10.73
CA LEU A 255 14.59 8.28 -9.88
C LEU A 255 14.53 9.79 -9.64
N ASN A 256 14.14 10.57 -10.64
CA ASN A 256 13.98 12.01 -10.51
C ASN A 256 12.80 12.36 -9.58
N ASP A 257 11.65 11.66 -9.67
CA ASP A 257 10.55 11.87 -8.76
C ASP A 257 10.91 11.50 -7.32
N MET A 258 11.66 10.40 -7.10
CA MET A 258 12.16 10.01 -5.77
C MET A 258 13.16 11.04 -5.22
N LEU A 259 14.04 11.58 -6.07
CA LEU A 259 14.99 12.62 -5.69
C LEU A 259 14.30 13.93 -5.29
N ASP A 260 13.31 14.33 -6.06
CA ASP A 260 12.58 15.59 -5.84
C ASP A 260 11.79 15.62 -4.51
N VAL A 261 11.32 14.45 -4.06
CA VAL A 261 10.55 14.33 -2.81
C VAL A 261 11.41 13.98 -1.59
N SER A 262 12.71 13.73 -1.80
CA SER A 262 13.64 13.36 -0.74
C SER A 262 14.47 14.55 -0.27
N ASP A 263 14.69 14.65 1.04
CA ASP A 263 15.61 15.64 1.62
C ASP A 263 17.08 15.37 1.25
N SER A 264 17.43 14.11 1.00
CA SER A 264 18.84 13.71 0.82
C SER A 264 19.45 14.12 -0.53
N ARG A 265 18.65 14.42 -1.54
CA ARG A 265 19.07 14.74 -2.92
C ARG A 265 20.19 13.85 -3.46
N ASN A 266 20.26 12.60 -3.03
CA ASN A 266 21.30 11.65 -3.41
C ASN A 266 20.79 10.70 -4.48
N TYR A 267 20.94 11.10 -5.75
CA TYR A 267 20.56 10.31 -6.91
C TYR A 267 21.17 8.90 -6.91
N SER A 268 22.47 8.81 -6.60
CA SER A 268 23.18 7.52 -6.62
C SER A 268 22.63 6.54 -5.58
N LEU A 269 22.11 7.03 -4.47
CA LEU A 269 21.49 6.23 -3.42
C LEU A 269 20.20 5.54 -3.91
N PHE A 270 19.27 6.31 -4.49
CA PHE A 270 18.03 5.74 -5.04
C PHE A 270 18.31 4.81 -6.22
N ARG A 271 19.28 5.16 -7.07
CA ARG A 271 19.72 4.30 -8.17
C ARG A 271 20.24 2.95 -7.65
N ARG A 272 21.07 2.94 -6.60
CA ARG A 272 21.55 1.71 -5.95
C ARG A 272 20.38 0.91 -5.34
N ALA A 273 19.49 1.57 -4.62
CA ALA A 273 18.33 0.93 -4.00
C ALA A 273 17.45 0.22 -5.05
N MET A 274 17.08 0.90 -6.14
CA MET A 274 16.28 0.30 -7.22
C MET A 274 17.02 -0.82 -7.95
N ALA A 275 18.33 -0.67 -8.17
CA ALA A 275 19.16 -1.71 -8.78
C ALA A 275 19.20 -2.98 -7.91
N ARG A 276 19.28 -2.84 -6.59
CA ARG A 276 19.27 -4.00 -5.68
C ARG A 276 17.89 -4.71 -5.71
N ILE A 277 16.79 -3.97 -5.73
CA ILE A 277 15.45 -4.59 -5.88
C ILE A 277 15.40 -5.39 -7.20
N ALA A 278 15.72 -4.77 -8.32
CA ALA A 278 15.72 -5.44 -9.62
C ALA A 278 16.61 -6.69 -9.65
N GLN A 279 17.80 -6.62 -9.05
CA GLN A 279 18.76 -7.72 -8.99
C GLN A 279 18.21 -8.91 -8.20
N ILE A 280 17.62 -8.67 -7.02
CA ILE A 280 17.10 -9.72 -6.13
C ILE A 280 15.87 -10.37 -6.72
N LEU A 281 14.98 -9.61 -7.38
CA LEU A 281 13.78 -10.15 -8.03
C LEU A 281 14.10 -11.06 -9.23
N ARG A 282 15.29 -10.96 -9.83
CA ARG A 282 15.75 -11.86 -10.92
C ARG A 282 16.28 -13.19 -10.43
N GLN A 283 16.55 -13.35 -9.16
CA GLN A 283 17.07 -14.59 -8.53
C GLN A 283 15.95 -15.56 -8.16
#